data_bf2377cbc96da0802c9964a2816ec0dd
#
_entry.id   bf2377cbc96da0802c9964a2816ec0dd
#
_cell.length_a   1.000
_cell.length_b   1.000
_cell.length_c   1.000
_cell.angle_alpha   90.00
_cell.angle_beta   90.00
_cell.angle_gamma   90.00
#
_symmetry.space_group_name_H-M   'P 1'
#
loop_
_entity.id
_entity.type
_entity.pdbx_description
1 polymer ?
#
loop_
_entity_poly.entity_id
_entity_poly.type
_entity_poly.pdbx_seq_one_letter_code
_entity_poly.pdbx_strand_id
1 'polypeptide(L)'
;NNCINNAIVYGRNGVGKSNLGFAIFDIIEHLTDKNKGERNYNNYTNAYSKNTYAEFYYEFIINKQKIAYKYRKSNHKTIIYEAFWIENNLLASIDREKDNIAVINFEGAATLNTDLAHNQEISVLKYIKNNAVLEDNAINTTFKKFFVFVERMLFFRTLRDTSYIGLDTKEGGITEDIIKRNNVSDFEAFLNRAGIECKLEVVNVLGKKMLVFDFKGEKIPFWDIASTGTESLALFYVWFQ
;
A
#
# COMPACT_ATOMS: atom_id res chain seq x y z
N ASN A 1 -18.67 -12.84 15.14
CA ASN A 1 -17.49 -12.51 14.33
C ASN A 1 -16.32 -12.25 15.28
N ASN A 2 -15.42 -13.23 15.39
CA ASN A 2 -14.17 -13.04 16.13
C ASN A 2 -13.15 -12.37 15.17
N CYS A 3 -13.24 -11.04 15.04
CA CYS A 3 -12.21 -10.27 14.37
C CYS A 3 -11.17 -9.82 15.38
N ILE A 4 -9.89 -10.06 15.09
CA ILE A 4 -8.78 -9.48 15.85
C ILE A 4 -8.58 -8.06 15.36
N ASN A 5 -8.93 -7.07 16.17
CA ASN A 5 -8.77 -5.66 15.79
C ASN A 5 -7.32 -5.20 15.92
N ASN A 6 -6.58 -5.79 16.88
CA ASN A 6 -5.18 -5.45 17.13
C ASN A 6 -4.38 -6.72 17.42
N ALA A 7 -3.17 -6.80 16.89
CA ALA A 7 -2.24 -7.89 17.16
C ALA A 7 -0.84 -7.34 17.45
N ILE A 8 -0.16 -7.93 18.42
CA ILE A 8 1.23 -7.64 18.74
C ILE A 8 2.08 -8.86 18.39
N VAL A 9 3.09 -8.67 17.56
CA VAL A 9 4.05 -9.72 17.21
C VAL A 9 5.37 -9.44 17.90
N TYR A 10 5.79 -10.33 18.78
CA TYR A 10 7.05 -10.22 19.49
C TYR A 10 7.90 -11.50 19.34
N GLY A 11 9.19 -11.38 19.58
CA GLY A 11 10.15 -12.48 19.47
C GLY A 11 11.58 -11.95 19.42
N ARG A 12 12.56 -12.86 19.45
CA ARG A 12 14.00 -12.53 19.38
C ARG A 12 14.35 -11.79 18.10
N ASN A 13 15.49 -11.11 18.07
CA ASN A 13 15.99 -10.51 16.83
C ASN A 13 16.32 -11.60 15.81
N GLY A 14 16.08 -11.30 14.53
CA GLY A 14 16.37 -12.23 13.43
C GLY A 14 15.30 -13.30 13.15
N VAL A 15 14.22 -13.43 13.94
CA VAL A 15 13.18 -14.48 13.74
C VAL A 15 12.16 -14.14 12.63
N GLY A 16 12.33 -13.04 11.92
CA GLY A 16 11.47 -12.72 10.76
C GLY A 16 10.25 -11.84 11.05
N LYS A 17 10.15 -11.15 12.21
CA LYS A 17 9.02 -10.25 12.52
C LYS A 17 8.76 -9.21 11.43
N SER A 18 9.81 -8.55 10.96
CA SER A 18 9.70 -7.56 9.87
C SER A 18 9.32 -8.21 8.55
N ASN A 19 9.79 -9.43 8.28
CA ASN A 19 9.45 -10.17 7.08
C ASN A 19 7.97 -10.56 7.05
N LEU A 20 7.36 -10.84 8.21
CA LEU A 20 5.92 -11.05 8.30
C LEU A 20 5.15 -9.80 7.84
N GLY A 21 5.57 -8.62 8.31
CA GLY A 21 4.99 -7.35 7.85
C GLY A 21 5.12 -7.18 6.33
N PHE A 22 6.31 -7.41 5.78
CA PHE A 22 6.52 -7.35 4.33
C PHE A 22 5.65 -8.35 3.57
N ALA A 23 5.51 -9.58 4.06
CA ALA A 23 4.67 -10.59 3.43
C ALA A 23 3.18 -10.20 3.44
N ILE A 24 2.67 -9.65 4.55
CA ILE A 24 1.28 -9.18 4.62
C ILE A 24 1.01 -8.04 3.65
N PHE A 25 1.98 -7.13 3.48
CA PHE A 25 1.82 -5.91 2.69
C PHE A 25 2.40 -6.00 1.27
N ASP A 26 2.93 -7.15 0.85
CA ASP A 26 3.40 -7.37 -0.54
C ASP A 26 2.28 -7.12 -1.57
N ILE A 27 1.04 -7.41 -1.20
CA ILE A 27 -0.14 -7.18 -2.04
C ILE A 27 -0.30 -5.72 -2.48
N ILE A 28 0.16 -4.75 -1.69
CA ILE A 28 0.11 -3.33 -2.05
C ILE A 28 1.06 -3.04 -3.20
N GLU A 29 2.30 -3.53 -3.10
CA GLU A 29 3.32 -3.33 -4.15
C GLU A 29 2.93 -4.05 -5.44
N HIS A 30 2.29 -5.19 -5.30
CA HIS A 30 1.84 -6.03 -6.38
C HIS A 30 0.66 -5.42 -7.16
N LEU A 31 -0.37 -4.92 -6.47
CA LEU A 31 -1.61 -4.46 -7.08
C LEU A 31 -1.68 -2.94 -7.32
N THR A 32 -0.82 -2.17 -6.67
CA THR A 32 -0.84 -0.71 -6.78
C THR A 32 0.46 -0.16 -7.37
N ASP A 33 0.46 1.10 -7.74
CA ASP A 33 1.68 1.81 -8.15
C ASP A 33 2.37 2.52 -6.98
N LYS A 34 1.92 2.26 -5.76
CA LYS A 34 2.51 2.79 -4.55
C LYS A 34 3.82 2.08 -4.27
N ASN A 35 4.85 2.80 -3.86
CA ASN A 35 6.19 2.28 -3.55
C ASN A 35 7.02 1.74 -4.72
N LYS A 36 7.12 2.47 -5.79
CA LYS A 36 8.11 2.22 -6.86
C LYS A 36 9.56 2.54 -6.45
N GLY A 37 9.83 2.84 -5.17
CA GLY A 37 11.17 3.10 -4.68
C GLY A 37 12.04 1.85 -4.76
N GLU A 38 13.31 2.02 -5.15
CA GLU A 38 14.33 0.98 -5.19
C GLU A 38 14.60 0.46 -3.76
N ARG A 39 13.79 -0.49 -3.30
CA ARG A 39 14.17 -1.31 -2.17
C ARG A 39 15.08 -2.41 -2.65
N ASN A 40 16.16 -2.63 -1.94
CA ASN A 40 17.10 -3.71 -2.21
C ASN A 40 16.46 -5.04 -1.78
N TYR A 41 15.65 -5.64 -2.65
CA TYR A 41 15.02 -6.95 -2.44
C TYR A 41 15.90 -8.12 -2.88
N ASN A 42 17.22 -8.02 -2.68
CA ASN A 42 18.18 -9.03 -3.14
C ASN A 42 17.91 -10.44 -2.57
N ASN A 43 17.12 -10.54 -1.49
CA ASN A 43 16.77 -11.80 -0.82
C ASN A 43 15.24 -11.92 -0.64
N TYR A 44 14.50 -11.85 -1.74
CA TYR A 44 13.03 -11.92 -1.71
C TYR A 44 12.52 -13.29 -1.30
N THR A 45 13.17 -14.35 -1.74
CA THR A 45 12.84 -15.74 -1.35
C THR A 45 13.63 -16.19 -0.13
N ASN A 46 13.08 -17.14 0.62
CA ASN A 46 13.78 -17.69 1.78
C ASN A 46 15.00 -18.52 1.32
N ALA A 47 16.20 -18.15 1.79
CA ALA A 47 17.46 -18.82 1.44
C ALA A 47 17.51 -20.31 1.82
N TYR A 48 16.73 -20.75 2.81
CA TYR A 48 16.61 -22.16 3.19
C TYR A 48 15.56 -22.94 2.41
N SER A 49 14.73 -22.25 1.63
CA SER A 49 13.71 -22.91 0.80
C SER A 49 14.35 -23.45 -0.49
N LYS A 50 13.92 -24.64 -0.91
CA LYS A 50 14.23 -25.18 -2.24
C LYS A 50 13.37 -24.54 -3.33
N ASN A 51 12.31 -23.82 -2.95
CA ASN A 51 11.44 -23.15 -3.92
C ASN A 51 12.13 -21.92 -4.49
N THR A 52 12.00 -21.74 -5.78
CA THR A 52 12.51 -20.58 -6.54
C THR A 52 11.55 -19.41 -6.52
N TYR A 53 10.45 -19.51 -5.74
CA TYR A 53 9.40 -18.50 -5.64
C TYR A 53 8.91 -18.32 -4.19
N ALA A 54 8.33 -17.16 -3.92
CA ALA A 54 7.49 -16.89 -2.77
C ALA A 54 6.01 -17.03 -3.17
N GLU A 55 5.22 -17.70 -2.33
CA GLU A 55 3.78 -17.88 -2.53
C GLU A 55 3.01 -17.09 -1.49
N PHE A 56 1.98 -16.39 -1.94
CA PHE A 56 1.09 -15.57 -1.12
C PHE A 56 -0.34 -16.06 -1.30
N TYR A 57 -1.07 -16.14 -0.20
CA TYR A 57 -2.47 -16.47 -0.19
C TYR A 57 -3.21 -15.59 0.81
N TYR A 58 -4.23 -14.90 0.34
CA TYR A 58 -5.07 -14.03 1.15
C TYR A 58 -6.53 -14.42 1.04
N GLU A 59 -7.24 -14.30 2.15
CA GLU A 59 -8.70 -14.37 2.18
C GLU A 59 -9.27 -13.09 2.77
N PHE A 60 -10.32 -12.58 2.15
CA PHE A 60 -11.04 -11.38 2.57
C PHE A 60 -12.55 -11.64 2.60
N ILE A 61 -13.25 -10.90 3.42
CA ILE A 61 -14.72 -10.77 3.33
C ILE A 61 -15.00 -9.31 3.03
N ILE A 62 -15.39 -9.01 1.80
CA ILE A 62 -15.69 -7.67 1.33
C ILE A 62 -17.10 -7.68 0.75
N ASN A 63 -17.94 -6.74 1.16
CA ASN A 63 -19.33 -6.66 0.70
C ASN A 63 -20.12 -7.96 0.96
N LYS A 64 -19.83 -8.64 2.08
CA LYS A 64 -20.37 -9.95 2.49
C LYS A 64 -19.99 -11.12 1.56
N GLN A 65 -19.13 -10.91 0.58
CA GLN A 65 -18.63 -11.95 -0.31
C GLN A 65 -17.23 -12.37 0.11
N LYS A 66 -16.95 -13.70 0.02
CA LYS A 66 -15.61 -14.23 0.27
C LYS A 66 -14.76 -14.03 -0.97
N ILE A 67 -13.60 -13.45 -0.77
CA ILE A 67 -12.54 -13.29 -1.78
C ILE A 67 -11.39 -14.19 -1.41
N ALA A 68 -10.85 -14.94 -2.36
CA ALA A 68 -9.55 -15.60 -2.24
C ALA A 68 -8.61 -15.06 -3.33
N TYR A 69 -7.38 -14.77 -2.95
CA TYR A 69 -6.37 -14.27 -3.85
C TYR A 69 -5.05 -14.98 -3.61
N LYS A 70 -4.51 -15.60 -4.64
CA LYS A 70 -3.27 -16.37 -4.60
C LYS A 70 -2.34 -15.91 -5.70
N TYR A 71 -1.06 -15.72 -5.37
CA TYR A 71 -0.04 -15.49 -6.39
C TYR A 71 1.33 -16.02 -5.98
N ARG A 72 2.21 -16.19 -6.96
CA ARG A 72 3.61 -16.59 -6.81
C ARG A 72 4.50 -15.61 -7.53
N LYS A 73 5.62 -15.27 -6.92
CA LYS A 73 6.63 -14.38 -7.47
C LYS A 73 8.01 -15.01 -7.35
N SER A 74 8.80 -14.98 -8.42
CA SER A 74 10.21 -15.42 -8.39
C SER A 74 11.13 -14.36 -7.79
N ASN A 75 10.74 -13.10 -7.85
CA ASN A 75 11.38 -11.96 -7.21
C ASN A 75 10.33 -10.90 -6.90
N HIS A 76 10.72 -9.73 -6.39
CA HIS A 76 9.78 -8.68 -5.99
C HIS A 76 8.90 -8.13 -7.14
N LYS A 77 9.24 -8.37 -8.40
CA LYS A 77 8.49 -7.88 -9.58
C LYS A 77 7.82 -9.00 -10.37
N THR A 78 8.55 -10.07 -10.63
CA THR A 78 8.13 -11.11 -11.60
C THR A 78 7.07 -12.03 -11.01
N ILE A 79 5.89 -12.00 -11.61
CA ILE A 79 4.74 -12.83 -11.25
C ILE A 79 4.75 -14.06 -12.13
N ILE A 80 4.80 -15.25 -11.54
CA ILE A 80 4.78 -16.54 -12.25
C ILE A 80 3.41 -17.21 -12.21
N TYR A 81 2.60 -16.91 -11.21
CA TYR A 81 1.25 -17.43 -11.06
C TYR A 81 0.37 -16.39 -10.36
N GLU A 82 -0.88 -16.30 -10.78
CA GLU A 82 -1.89 -15.46 -10.13
C GLU A 82 -3.26 -16.09 -10.32
N ALA A 83 -4.11 -16.07 -9.27
CA ALA A 83 -5.49 -16.49 -9.35
C ALA A 83 -6.35 -15.76 -8.31
N PHE A 84 -7.55 -15.39 -8.72
CA PHE A 84 -8.50 -14.60 -7.94
C PHE A 84 -9.89 -15.17 -8.02
N TRP A 85 -10.53 -15.33 -6.87
CA TRP A 85 -11.87 -15.91 -6.73
C TRP A 85 -12.77 -14.98 -5.91
N ILE A 86 -14.03 -14.91 -6.29
CA ILE A 86 -15.13 -14.40 -5.46
C ILE A 86 -16.16 -15.51 -5.32
N GLU A 87 -16.58 -15.83 -4.08
CA GLU A 87 -17.54 -16.92 -3.78
C GLU A 87 -17.17 -18.25 -4.49
N ASN A 88 -15.89 -18.63 -4.46
CA ASN A 88 -15.32 -19.80 -5.13
C ASN A 88 -15.35 -19.79 -6.67
N ASN A 89 -15.89 -18.76 -7.31
CA ASN A 89 -15.82 -18.60 -8.76
C ASN A 89 -14.47 -18.01 -9.16
N LEU A 90 -13.73 -18.68 -10.04
CA LEU A 90 -12.48 -18.16 -10.59
C LEU A 90 -12.80 -17.03 -11.56
N LEU A 91 -12.36 -15.81 -11.24
CA LEU A 91 -12.63 -14.61 -12.03
C LEU A 91 -11.42 -14.15 -12.85
N ALA A 92 -10.22 -14.39 -12.35
CA ALA A 92 -9.00 -14.11 -13.11
C ALA A 92 -7.90 -15.08 -12.71
N SER A 93 -7.09 -15.53 -13.68
CA SER A 93 -5.87 -16.28 -13.41
C SER A 93 -4.87 -16.18 -14.55
N ILE A 94 -3.61 -16.45 -14.23
CA ILE A 94 -2.54 -16.70 -15.19
C ILE A 94 -1.55 -17.69 -14.56
N ASP A 95 -1.02 -18.59 -15.37
CA ASP A 95 0.05 -19.52 -14.98
C ASP A 95 1.16 -19.46 -16.03
N ARG A 96 2.15 -18.60 -15.77
CA ARG A 96 3.26 -18.34 -16.71
C ARG A 96 4.29 -19.47 -16.78
N GLU A 97 4.17 -20.48 -15.93
CA GLU A 97 4.94 -21.72 -16.06
C GLU A 97 4.37 -22.66 -17.14
N LYS A 98 3.08 -22.47 -17.50
CA LYS A 98 2.40 -23.23 -18.55
C LYS A 98 2.32 -22.44 -19.85
N ASP A 99 1.71 -21.27 -19.75
CA ASP A 99 1.53 -20.33 -20.86
C ASP A 99 1.40 -18.92 -20.30
N ASN A 100 1.25 -17.92 -21.18
CA ASN A 100 1.08 -16.53 -20.77
C ASN A 100 -0.35 -16.04 -21.01
N ILE A 101 -1.30 -16.96 -21.15
CA ILE A 101 -2.70 -16.66 -21.44
C ILE A 101 -3.46 -16.48 -20.12
N ALA A 102 -3.98 -15.29 -19.93
CA ALA A 102 -4.83 -14.99 -18.77
C ALA A 102 -6.25 -15.50 -18.98
N VAL A 103 -6.84 -16.07 -17.94
CA VAL A 103 -8.28 -16.28 -17.83
C VAL A 103 -8.90 -15.03 -17.22
N ILE A 104 -9.91 -14.43 -17.85
CA ILE A 104 -10.60 -13.23 -17.40
C ILE A 104 -12.11 -13.44 -17.53
N ASN A 105 -12.81 -13.56 -16.39
CA ASN A 105 -14.24 -13.87 -16.31
C ASN A 105 -15.02 -12.73 -15.65
N PHE A 106 -14.72 -11.49 -16.01
CA PHE A 106 -15.44 -10.30 -15.54
C PHE A 106 -16.35 -9.75 -16.64
N GLU A 107 -17.60 -9.44 -16.31
CA GLU A 107 -18.51 -8.76 -17.24
C GLU A 107 -17.97 -7.35 -17.54
N GLY A 108 -17.89 -7.03 -18.85
CA GLY A 108 -17.26 -5.81 -19.34
C GLY A 108 -15.76 -5.92 -19.63
N ALA A 109 -15.13 -7.10 -19.41
CA ALA A 109 -13.71 -7.32 -19.70
C ALA A 109 -13.44 -8.17 -20.95
N ALA A 110 -14.47 -8.56 -21.71
CA ALA A 110 -14.35 -9.49 -22.85
C ALA A 110 -13.45 -8.96 -24.02
N THR A 111 -13.20 -7.67 -24.07
CA THR A 111 -12.37 -7.05 -25.11
C THR A 111 -10.89 -6.98 -24.76
N LEU A 112 -10.52 -7.38 -23.54
CA LEU A 112 -9.13 -7.34 -23.11
C LEU A 112 -8.31 -8.41 -23.84
N ASN A 113 -7.08 -8.05 -24.19
CA ASN A 113 -6.11 -9.05 -24.66
C ASN A 113 -5.72 -9.96 -23.50
N THR A 114 -5.86 -11.27 -23.69
CA THR A 114 -5.51 -12.28 -22.69
C THR A 114 -4.07 -12.77 -22.80
N ASP A 115 -3.37 -12.52 -23.92
CA ASP A 115 -1.95 -12.82 -24.05
C ASP A 115 -1.11 -11.74 -23.36
N LEU A 116 -0.50 -12.09 -22.24
CA LEU A 116 0.33 -11.23 -21.42
C LEU A 116 1.82 -11.63 -21.45
N ALA A 117 2.26 -12.31 -22.50
CA ALA A 117 3.64 -12.80 -22.66
C ALA A 117 4.69 -11.69 -22.56
N HIS A 118 4.37 -10.48 -23.04
CA HIS A 118 5.31 -9.37 -23.09
C HIS A 118 5.54 -8.65 -21.75
N ASN A 119 4.75 -8.97 -20.71
CA ASN A 119 4.89 -8.29 -19.42
C ASN A 119 4.69 -9.24 -18.24
N GLN A 120 5.77 -9.81 -17.76
CA GLN A 120 5.77 -10.72 -16.60
C GLN A 120 5.65 -10.00 -15.24
N GLU A 121 5.74 -8.67 -15.22
CA GLU A 121 5.64 -7.87 -14.00
C GLU A 121 4.20 -7.37 -13.75
N ILE A 122 3.30 -7.48 -14.74
CA ILE A 122 1.93 -7.01 -14.58
C ILE A 122 1.05 -8.07 -13.93
N SER A 123 0.32 -7.68 -12.88
CA SER A 123 -0.78 -8.47 -12.33
C SER A 123 -1.98 -8.46 -13.28
N VAL A 124 -2.62 -9.62 -13.46
CA VAL A 124 -3.87 -9.74 -14.24
C VAL A 124 -4.97 -8.88 -13.62
N LEU A 125 -5.06 -8.85 -12.28
CA LEU A 125 -6.05 -8.00 -11.60
C LEU A 125 -5.81 -6.51 -11.85
N LYS A 126 -4.55 -6.07 -11.76
CA LYS A 126 -4.18 -4.69 -12.06
C LYS A 126 -4.43 -4.35 -13.52
N TYR A 127 -4.16 -5.27 -14.42
CA TYR A 127 -4.45 -5.12 -15.86
C TYR A 127 -5.95 -4.93 -16.12
N ILE A 128 -6.79 -5.78 -15.52
CA ILE A 128 -8.26 -5.65 -15.61
C ILE A 128 -8.72 -4.30 -15.06
N LYS A 129 -8.29 -3.94 -13.85
CA LYS A 129 -8.66 -2.68 -13.21
C LYS A 129 -8.38 -1.46 -14.09
N ASN A 130 -7.22 -1.45 -14.76
CA ASN A 130 -6.76 -0.29 -15.49
C ASN A 130 -7.29 -0.21 -16.93
N ASN A 131 -7.73 -1.33 -17.53
CA ASN A 131 -8.03 -1.41 -18.94
C ASN A 131 -9.47 -1.86 -19.26
N ALA A 132 -10.22 -2.40 -18.30
CA ALA A 132 -11.60 -2.82 -18.51
C ALA A 132 -12.60 -1.75 -18.08
N VAL A 133 -13.68 -1.62 -18.83
CA VAL A 133 -14.89 -0.91 -18.41
C VAL A 133 -15.86 -1.94 -17.86
N LEU A 134 -15.69 -2.27 -16.58
CA LEU A 134 -16.48 -3.30 -15.91
C LEU A 134 -17.94 -2.87 -15.71
N GLU A 135 -18.87 -3.74 -16.06
CA GLU A 135 -20.30 -3.54 -15.85
C GLU A 135 -20.67 -3.42 -14.38
N ASP A 136 -21.81 -2.79 -14.09
CA ASP A 136 -22.27 -2.63 -12.72
C ASP A 136 -23.07 -3.85 -12.26
N ASN A 137 -22.37 -4.76 -11.56
CA ASN A 137 -22.95 -5.95 -10.90
C ASN A 137 -22.29 -6.17 -9.52
N ALA A 138 -22.80 -7.14 -8.77
CA ALA A 138 -22.33 -7.41 -7.41
C ALA A 138 -20.85 -7.88 -7.38
N ILE A 139 -20.42 -8.68 -8.35
CA ILE A 139 -19.06 -9.22 -8.46
C ILE A 139 -18.07 -8.07 -8.76
N ASN A 140 -18.36 -7.29 -9.80
CA ASN A 140 -17.51 -6.17 -10.20
C ASN A 140 -17.45 -5.07 -9.13
N THR A 141 -18.57 -4.83 -8.43
CA THR A 141 -18.59 -3.92 -7.27
C THR A 141 -17.69 -4.43 -6.14
N THR A 142 -17.71 -5.73 -5.86
CA THR A 142 -16.84 -6.32 -4.84
C THR A 142 -15.38 -6.28 -5.25
N PHE A 143 -15.06 -6.52 -6.51
CA PHE A 143 -13.71 -6.35 -7.07
C PHE A 143 -13.20 -4.90 -6.95
N LYS A 144 -14.03 -3.91 -7.33
CA LYS A 144 -13.68 -2.49 -7.15
C LYS A 144 -13.41 -2.15 -5.67
N LYS A 145 -14.24 -2.65 -4.75
CA LYS A 145 -14.04 -2.45 -3.29
C LYS A 145 -12.80 -3.16 -2.76
N PHE A 146 -12.43 -4.32 -3.29
CA PHE A 146 -11.20 -5.01 -2.95
C PHE A 146 -9.98 -4.12 -3.26
N PHE A 147 -9.92 -3.51 -4.44
CA PHE A 147 -8.84 -2.57 -4.76
C PHE A 147 -8.81 -1.36 -3.84
N VAL A 148 -9.98 -0.75 -3.55
CA VAL A 148 -10.06 0.36 -2.58
C VAL A 148 -9.53 -0.06 -1.21
N PHE A 149 -9.82 -1.28 -0.76
CA PHE A 149 -9.27 -1.81 0.49
C PHE A 149 -7.75 -1.94 0.44
N VAL A 150 -7.20 -2.57 -0.60
CA VAL A 150 -5.74 -2.75 -0.76
C VAL A 150 -5.03 -1.39 -0.86
N GLU A 151 -5.60 -0.43 -1.59
CA GLU A 151 -5.04 0.92 -1.72
C GLU A 151 -5.03 1.71 -0.41
N ARG A 152 -5.86 1.33 0.56
CA ARG A 152 -5.92 1.95 1.88
C ARG A 152 -5.07 1.23 2.93
N MET A 153 -4.46 0.10 2.60
CA MET A 153 -3.53 -0.55 3.53
C MET A 153 -2.28 0.31 3.72
N LEU A 154 -1.83 0.45 4.95
CA LEU A 154 -0.60 1.15 5.30
C LEU A 154 0.31 0.24 6.12
N PHE A 155 1.55 0.10 5.69
CA PHE A 155 2.62 -0.51 6.45
C PHE A 155 3.65 0.53 6.87
N PHE A 156 3.77 0.71 8.15
CA PHE A 156 4.75 1.60 8.76
C PHE A 156 5.89 0.78 9.37
N ARG A 157 7.07 0.84 8.76
CA ARG A 157 8.15 -0.09 9.08
C ARG A 157 8.91 0.29 10.33
N THR A 158 9.37 1.49 10.45
CA THR A 158 10.22 1.94 11.54
C THR A 158 10.09 3.44 11.78
N LEU A 159 10.23 3.80 13.05
CA LEU A 159 10.33 5.21 13.44
C LEU A 159 11.66 5.81 12.99
N ARG A 160 12.72 5.00 12.85
CA ARG A 160 14.07 5.48 12.55
C ARG A 160 14.24 5.93 11.10
N ASP A 161 13.66 5.16 10.17
CA ASP A 161 13.85 5.40 8.72
C ASP A 161 12.62 6.04 8.08
N THR A 162 11.56 6.33 8.86
CA THR A 162 10.24 6.81 8.39
C THR A 162 9.75 6.11 7.13
N SER A 163 10.14 4.84 6.97
CA SER A 163 9.81 4.07 5.78
C SER A 163 8.43 3.43 5.91
N TYR A 164 7.59 3.63 4.92
CA TYR A 164 6.20 3.17 4.86
C TYR A 164 5.87 2.59 3.49
N ILE A 165 4.79 1.80 3.43
CA ILE A 165 4.22 1.25 2.20
C ILE A 165 2.74 1.60 2.18
N GLY A 166 2.23 2.05 1.04
CA GLY A 166 0.80 2.27 0.84
C GLY A 166 0.32 3.71 0.93
N LEU A 167 1.17 4.64 1.38
CA LEU A 167 0.86 6.06 1.31
C LEU A 167 1.28 6.61 -0.05
N ASP A 168 0.35 7.27 -0.73
CA ASP A 168 0.60 8.00 -1.97
C ASP A 168 0.58 9.50 -1.65
N THR A 169 1.74 10.11 -1.58
CA THR A 169 1.87 11.56 -1.52
C THR A 169 1.94 12.06 -2.96
N LYS A 170 0.78 12.35 -3.53
CA LYS A 170 0.70 12.96 -4.86
C LYS A 170 1.41 14.31 -4.82
N GLU A 171 2.48 14.47 -5.60
CA GLU A 171 3.19 15.73 -5.85
C GLU A 171 3.42 16.60 -4.59
N GLY A 172 4.43 16.28 -3.82
CA GLY A 172 4.86 17.08 -2.67
C GLY A 172 5.05 16.23 -1.41
N GLY A 173 5.67 16.80 -0.41
CA GLY A 173 5.91 16.17 0.88
C GLY A 173 4.64 16.14 1.75
N ILE A 174 4.72 15.44 2.88
CA ILE A 174 3.65 15.34 3.89
C ILE A 174 3.18 16.71 4.36
N THR A 175 4.09 17.64 4.64
CA THR A 175 3.74 18.99 5.09
C THR A 175 3.09 19.82 3.99
N GLU A 176 3.46 19.61 2.74
CA GLU A 176 2.84 20.26 1.58
C GLU A 176 1.39 19.80 1.39
N ASP A 177 1.10 18.50 1.62
CA ASP A 177 -0.26 17.98 1.55
C ASP A 177 -1.14 18.56 2.66
N ILE A 178 -0.62 18.68 3.89
CA ILE A 178 -1.30 19.35 5.02
C ILE A 178 -1.64 20.82 4.67
N ILE A 179 -0.69 21.54 4.07
CA ILE A 179 -0.88 22.93 3.67
C ILE A 179 -1.92 23.04 2.54
N LYS A 180 -1.82 22.19 1.50
CA LYS A 180 -2.75 22.19 0.36
C LYS A 180 -4.19 21.92 0.78
N ARG A 181 -4.38 21.04 1.77
CA ARG A 181 -5.72 20.72 2.32
C ARG A 181 -6.23 21.77 3.32
N ASN A 182 -5.42 22.80 3.61
CA ASN A 182 -5.74 23.82 4.62
C ASN A 182 -5.96 23.24 6.03
N ASN A 183 -5.24 22.17 6.37
CA ASN A 183 -5.41 21.40 7.60
C ASN A 183 -4.37 21.74 8.69
N VAL A 184 -3.65 22.84 8.57
CA VAL A 184 -2.56 23.18 9.51
C VAL A 184 -3.04 23.31 10.94
N SER A 185 -4.15 24.01 11.18
CA SER A 185 -4.72 24.17 12.52
C SER A 185 -5.22 22.87 13.12
N ASP A 186 -5.79 21.97 12.30
CA ASP A 186 -6.22 20.66 12.78
C ASP A 186 -5.04 19.73 13.07
N PHE A 187 -4.01 19.80 12.24
CA PHE A 187 -2.74 19.09 12.48
C PHE A 187 -2.04 19.58 13.75
N GLU A 188 -2.00 20.87 14.00
CA GLU A 188 -1.50 21.45 15.27
C GLU A 188 -2.28 20.86 16.46
N ALA A 189 -3.62 20.90 16.40
CA ALA A 189 -4.45 20.33 17.44
C ALA A 189 -4.25 18.82 17.63
N PHE A 190 -4.00 18.08 16.55
CA PHE A 190 -3.65 16.65 16.59
C PHE A 190 -2.32 16.42 17.33
N LEU A 191 -1.26 17.15 17.00
CA LEU A 191 0.04 17.07 17.68
C LEU A 191 -0.07 17.41 19.16
N ASN A 192 -0.80 18.49 19.49
CA ASN A 192 -1.00 18.91 20.87
C ASN A 192 -1.76 17.83 21.68
N ARG A 193 -2.77 17.19 21.09
CA ARG A 193 -3.45 16.04 21.72
C ARG A 193 -2.54 14.81 21.90
N ALA A 194 -1.54 14.66 21.04
CA ALA A 194 -0.51 13.62 21.17
C ALA A 194 0.60 13.97 22.18
N GLY A 195 0.49 15.09 22.87
CA GLY A 195 1.45 15.55 23.89
C GLY A 195 2.63 16.34 23.33
N ILE A 196 2.56 16.80 22.07
CA ILE A 196 3.58 17.67 21.46
C ILE A 196 3.04 19.08 21.47
N GLU A 197 3.37 19.83 22.52
CA GLU A 197 3.00 21.24 22.65
C GLU A 197 3.70 22.08 21.59
N CYS A 198 2.96 22.51 20.59
CA CYS A 198 3.52 23.27 19.47
C CYS A 198 2.50 24.28 18.93
N LYS A 199 3.02 25.30 18.26
CA LYS A 199 2.28 26.18 17.38
C LYS A 199 2.85 26.06 15.98
N LEU A 200 1.97 25.90 14.97
CA LEU A 200 2.35 25.73 13.59
C LEU A 200 1.86 26.92 12.74
N GLU A 201 2.71 27.34 11.84
CA GLU A 201 2.37 28.37 10.85
C GLU A 201 2.84 27.99 9.45
N VAL A 202 2.27 28.67 8.45
CA VAL A 202 2.73 28.58 7.07
C VAL A 202 3.46 29.84 6.70
N VAL A 203 4.70 29.72 6.28
CA VAL A 203 5.51 30.82 5.75
C VAL A 203 5.73 30.64 4.26
N ASN A 204 5.92 31.76 3.55
CA ASN A 204 6.28 31.73 2.13
C ASN A 204 7.77 32.06 2.00
N VAL A 205 8.55 31.09 1.53
CA VAL A 205 9.99 31.24 1.31
C VAL A 205 10.25 31.03 -0.18
N LEU A 206 10.71 32.07 -0.86
CA LEU A 206 11.01 32.04 -2.31
C LEU A 206 9.87 31.48 -3.18
N GLY A 207 8.61 31.84 -2.84
CA GLY A 207 7.43 31.38 -3.57
C GLY A 207 6.91 29.99 -3.19
N LYS A 208 7.59 29.26 -2.27
CA LYS A 208 7.14 27.98 -1.74
C LYS A 208 6.55 28.14 -0.35
N LYS A 209 5.37 27.56 -0.13
CA LYS A 209 4.76 27.47 1.21
C LYS A 209 5.46 26.38 2.01
N MET A 210 5.86 26.72 3.23
CA MET A 210 6.57 25.84 4.15
C MET A 210 5.86 25.82 5.51
N LEU A 211 5.70 24.63 6.08
CA LEU A 211 5.21 24.48 7.45
C LEU A 211 6.37 24.72 8.43
N VAL A 212 6.13 25.53 9.42
CA VAL A 212 7.13 25.89 10.44
C VAL A 212 6.53 25.76 11.85
N PHE A 213 7.39 25.46 12.82
CA PHE A 213 7.08 25.70 14.24
C PHE A 213 7.27 27.19 14.54
N ASP A 214 6.32 27.79 15.27
CA ASP A 214 6.42 29.15 15.78
C ASP A 214 6.78 29.16 17.28
N PHE A 215 7.97 29.58 17.58
CA PHE A 215 8.47 29.80 18.96
C PHE A 215 8.41 31.27 19.35
N LYS A 216 7.19 31.78 19.53
CA LYS A 216 6.97 33.19 19.91
C LYS A 216 7.59 34.19 18.92
N GLY A 217 7.49 33.89 17.63
CA GLY A 217 8.00 34.72 16.55
C GLY A 217 9.26 34.18 15.86
N GLU A 218 10.00 33.29 16.50
CA GLU A 218 11.05 32.54 15.83
C GLU A 218 10.46 31.36 15.08
N LYS A 219 10.70 31.26 13.77
CA LYS A 219 10.08 30.32 12.87
C LYS A 219 11.09 29.31 12.34
N ILE A 220 10.94 28.04 12.69
CA ILE A 220 11.87 26.98 12.33
C ILE A 220 11.13 25.96 11.45
N PRO A 221 11.70 25.57 10.29
CA PRO A 221 11.07 24.57 9.41
C PRO A 221 10.71 23.28 10.15
N PHE A 222 9.55 22.71 9.84
CA PHE A 222 9.03 21.53 10.54
C PHE A 222 10.04 20.37 10.56
N TRP A 223 10.65 20.08 9.42
CA TRP A 223 11.57 18.94 9.29
C TRP A 223 12.94 19.15 9.94
N ASP A 224 13.32 20.39 10.27
CA ASP A 224 14.64 20.68 10.84
C ASP A 224 14.72 20.29 12.32
N ILE A 225 13.59 20.31 13.03
CA ILE A 225 13.55 20.07 14.47
C ILE A 225 12.51 19.04 14.92
N ALA A 226 11.65 18.57 14.01
CA ALA A 226 10.71 17.52 14.35
C ALA A 226 11.46 16.26 14.81
N SER A 227 11.08 15.72 15.97
CA SER A 227 11.57 14.41 16.38
C SER A 227 11.04 13.33 15.44
N THR A 228 11.71 12.18 15.35
CA THR A 228 11.25 11.03 14.57
C THR A 228 9.82 10.60 14.96
N GLY A 229 9.44 10.76 16.23
CA GLY A 229 8.06 10.54 16.68
C GLY A 229 7.08 11.55 16.09
N THR A 230 7.46 12.83 16.05
CA THR A 230 6.65 13.91 15.45
C THR A 230 6.49 13.72 13.95
N GLU A 231 7.56 13.34 13.25
CA GLU A 231 7.52 13.00 11.82
C GLU A 231 6.58 11.83 11.54
N SER A 232 6.63 10.80 12.40
CA SER A 232 5.74 9.64 12.32
C SER A 232 4.28 10.02 12.52
N LEU A 233 4.00 10.92 13.44
CA LEU A 233 2.66 11.45 13.68
C LEU A 233 2.15 12.28 12.49
N ALA A 234 3.02 13.06 11.84
CA ALA A 234 2.66 13.80 10.63
C ALA A 234 2.24 12.85 9.49
N LEU A 235 3.00 11.77 9.30
CA LEU A 235 2.65 10.71 8.35
C LEU A 235 1.30 10.07 8.67
N PHE A 236 1.08 9.70 9.94
CA PHE A 236 -0.18 9.14 10.43
C PHE A 236 -1.35 10.09 10.19
N TYR A 237 -1.16 11.37 10.47
CA TYR A 237 -2.19 12.38 10.28
C TYR A 237 -2.63 12.46 8.81
N VAL A 238 -1.68 12.55 7.88
CA VAL A 238 -1.99 12.63 6.44
C VAL A 238 -2.68 11.36 5.94
N TRP A 239 -2.29 10.20 6.46
CA TRP A 239 -2.93 8.94 6.09
C TRP A 239 -4.37 8.82 6.63
N PHE A 240 -4.65 9.44 7.78
CA PHE A 240 -5.96 9.35 8.44
C PHE A 240 -7.00 10.29 7.83
N GLN A 241 -6.57 11.30 7.04
CA GLN A 241 -7.42 12.28 6.33
C GLN A 241 -7.90 11.75 4.97
#